data_f79c78ee0f7adb2733e1f808f9e5dba0
#
_entry.id   f79c78ee0f7adb2733e1f808f9e5dba0
#
_cell.length_a   1.000
_cell.length_b   1.000
_cell.length_c   1.000
_cell.angle_alpha   90.00
_cell.angle_beta   90.00
_cell.angle_gamma   90.00
#
_symmetry.space_group_name_H-M   'P 1'
#
loop_
_entity.id
_entity.type
_entity.pdbx_description
1 polymer ?
#
loop_
_entity_poly.entity_id
_entity_poly.type
_entity_poly.pdbx_seq_one_letter_code
_entity_poly.pdbx_strand_id
1 'polypeptide(L)'
;MKSFYTLLLASMVSLSVSAQNVDADKVRTAQNKALRDSLSKATEVLAYHPDSIDLRLKKAAWNIQLEQWQYAKDDLDKVLFLNNTNIAGLFYRAFVNEKLLRYNFARLDYQNLLVLVPGNFQAQLGLALLNEKDKHYTEAYDGINSLIEQYPDSAMAYAAR
;
A
#
# COMPACT_ATOMS: atom_id res chain seq x y z
N MET A 1 8.08 37.87 36.82
CA MET A 1 9.05 36.76 36.59
C MET A 1 8.41 35.46 36.07
N LYS A 2 7.18 35.11 36.43
CA LYS A 2 6.51 33.87 35.89
C LYS A 2 6.18 33.92 34.41
N SER A 3 5.95 35.09 33.80
CA SER A 3 5.59 35.25 32.39
C SER A 3 6.77 35.04 31.41
N PHE A 4 8.00 35.29 31.83
CA PHE A 4 9.19 35.14 31.01
C PHE A 4 9.57 33.65 30.80
N TYR A 5 9.37 32.84 31.84
CA TYR A 5 9.68 31.39 31.75
C TYR A 5 8.69 30.62 30.86
N THR A 6 7.43 31.03 30.84
CA THR A 6 6.41 30.39 29.96
C THR A 6 6.64 30.70 28.48
N LEU A 7 7.10 31.89 28.15
CA LEU A 7 7.49 32.24 26.76
C LEU A 7 8.74 31.49 26.28
N LEU A 8 9.73 31.32 27.16
CA LEU A 8 10.97 30.61 26.81
C LEU A 8 10.72 29.10 26.60
N LEU A 9 9.87 28.48 27.43
CA LEU A 9 9.50 27.08 27.26
C LEU A 9 8.67 26.84 25.98
N ALA A 10 7.73 27.74 25.67
CA ALA A 10 6.94 27.65 24.44
C ALA A 10 7.81 27.79 23.18
N SER A 11 8.83 28.67 23.20
CA SER A 11 9.77 28.83 22.09
C SER A 11 10.70 27.63 21.91
N MET A 12 11.14 26.98 23.00
CA MET A 12 11.96 25.76 22.92
C MET A 12 11.17 24.56 22.39
N VAL A 13 9.92 24.40 22.77
CA VAL A 13 9.05 23.32 22.27
C VAL A 13 8.75 23.52 20.78
N SER A 14 8.47 24.74 20.34
CA SER A 14 8.22 25.04 18.93
C SER A 14 9.46 24.84 18.06
N LEU A 15 10.65 25.19 18.56
CA LEU A 15 11.91 24.95 17.87
C LEU A 15 12.25 23.45 17.76
N SER A 16 11.97 22.64 18.78
CA SER A 16 12.22 21.20 18.74
C SER A 16 11.27 20.49 17.78
N VAL A 17 10.00 20.85 17.72
CA VAL A 17 9.02 20.29 16.78
C VAL A 17 9.36 20.68 15.34
N SER A 18 9.76 21.93 15.09
CA SER A 18 10.16 22.35 13.75
C SER A 18 11.45 21.67 13.27
N ALA A 19 12.43 21.47 14.16
CA ALA A 19 13.68 20.76 13.84
C ALA A 19 13.40 19.27 13.51
N GLN A 20 12.54 18.59 14.28
CA GLN A 20 12.14 17.21 14.00
C GLN A 20 11.41 17.07 12.65
N ASN A 21 10.55 18.03 12.29
CA ASN A 21 9.86 18.04 11.00
C ASN A 21 10.84 18.26 9.83
N VAL A 22 11.81 19.15 9.99
CA VAL A 22 12.83 19.41 8.96
C VAL A 22 13.71 18.18 8.72
N ASP A 23 14.08 17.45 9.76
CA ASP A 23 14.88 16.23 9.62
C ASP A 23 14.05 15.09 9.00
N ALA A 24 12.78 14.93 9.35
CA ALA A 24 11.87 13.97 8.74
C ALA A 24 11.67 14.25 7.24
N ASP A 25 11.53 15.52 6.83
CA ASP A 25 11.40 15.91 5.44
C ASP A 25 12.68 15.66 4.63
N LYS A 26 13.86 15.87 5.21
CA LYS A 26 15.13 15.54 4.57
C LYS A 26 15.29 14.03 4.35
N VAL A 27 14.94 13.23 5.35
CA VAL A 27 14.98 11.76 5.27
C VAL A 27 14.02 11.28 4.18
N ARG A 28 12.79 11.77 4.15
CA ARG A 28 11.79 11.42 3.13
C ARG A 28 12.26 11.81 1.72
N THR A 29 12.86 12.99 1.57
CA THR A 29 13.39 13.46 0.28
C THR A 29 14.53 12.59 -0.21
N ALA A 30 15.45 12.21 0.67
CA ALA A 30 16.57 11.32 0.34
C ALA A 30 16.05 9.91 -0.03
N GLN A 31 15.07 9.37 0.71
CA GLN A 31 14.44 8.10 0.42
C GLN A 31 13.72 8.12 -0.95
N ASN A 32 12.96 9.16 -1.23
CA ASN A 32 12.28 9.32 -2.52
C ASN A 32 13.28 9.43 -3.69
N LYS A 33 14.42 10.07 -3.49
CA LYS A 33 15.51 10.11 -4.48
C LYS A 33 16.05 8.71 -4.74
N ALA A 34 16.40 7.94 -3.70
CA ALA A 34 16.90 6.58 -3.83
C ALA A 34 15.92 5.65 -4.56
N LEU A 35 14.60 5.79 -4.30
CA LEU A 35 13.56 5.06 -5.01
C LEU A 35 13.53 5.42 -6.51
N ARG A 36 13.62 6.70 -6.85
CA ARG A 36 13.67 7.16 -8.26
C ARG A 36 14.89 6.67 -8.99
N ASP A 37 16.08 6.67 -8.34
CA ASP A 37 17.30 6.12 -8.90
C ASP A 37 17.16 4.61 -9.16
N SER A 38 16.51 3.88 -8.25
CA SER A 38 16.20 2.45 -8.41
C SER A 38 15.23 2.20 -9.57
N LEU A 39 14.20 3.05 -9.73
CA LEU A 39 13.25 2.99 -10.84
C LEU A 39 13.93 3.19 -12.19
N SER A 40 14.86 4.17 -12.29
CA SER A 40 15.61 4.43 -13.51
C SER A 40 16.45 3.21 -13.90
N LYS A 41 17.23 2.66 -12.97
CA LYS A 41 18.03 1.44 -13.19
C LYS A 41 17.17 0.24 -13.60
N ALA A 42 16.05 0.02 -12.93
CA ALA A 42 15.15 -1.08 -13.26
C ALA A 42 14.56 -0.91 -14.67
N THR A 43 14.25 0.31 -15.07
CA THR A 43 13.74 0.61 -16.41
C THR A 43 14.77 0.30 -17.49
N GLU A 44 16.05 0.64 -17.26
CA GLU A 44 17.16 0.29 -18.15
C GLU A 44 17.32 -1.23 -18.28
N VAL A 45 17.30 -1.95 -17.16
CA VAL A 45 17.43 -3.43 -17.18
C VAL A 45 16.24 -4.08 -17.88
N LEU A 46 15.02 -3.57 -17.65
CA LEU A 46 13.81 -4.09 -18.31
C LEU A 46 13.77 -3.85 -19.83
N ALA A 47 14.55 -2.91 -20.35
CA ALA A 47 14.71 -2.75 -21.80
C ALA A 47 15.38 -3.97 -22.45
N TYR A 48 16.26 -4.65 -21.72
CA TYR A 48 16.95 -5.87 -22.17
C TYR A 48 16.30 -7.17 -21.68
N HIS A 49 15.56 -7.09 -20.55
CA HIS A 49 14.87 -8.23 -19.93
C HIS A 49 13.40 -7.90 -19.68
N PRO A 50 12.58 -7.70 -20.73
CA PRO A 50 11.22 -7.17 -20.60
C PRO A 50 10.25 -8.08 -19.84
N ASP A 51 10.55 -9.37 -19.75
CA ASP A 51 9.71 -10.38 -19.11
C ASP A 51 10.17 -10.77 -17.70
N SER A 52 11.05 -9.96 -17.08
CA SER A 52 11.47 -10.16 -15.69
C SER A 52 10.35 -9.80 -14.72
N ILE A 53 9.61 -10.83 -14.26
CA ILE A 53 8.52 -10.70 -13.29
C ILE A 53 9.02 -10.08 -11.98
N ASP A 54 10.14 -10.59 -11.43
CA ASP A 54 10.68 -10.12 -10.15
C ASP A 54 11.06 -8.63 -10.19
N LEU A 55 11.67 -8.20 -11.29
CA LEU A 55 12.07 -6.81 -11.43
C LEU A 55 10.85 -5.88 -11.60
N ARG A 56 9.82 -6.34 -12.33
CA ARG A 56 8.56 -5.60 -12.46
C ARG A 56 7.82 -5.50 -11.13
N LEU A 57 7.79 -6.56 -10.31
CA LEU A 57 7.20 -6.52 -8.97
C LEU A 57 7.94 -5.52 -8.08
N LYS A 58 9.27 -5.51 -8.09
CA LYS A 58 10.06 -4.51 -7.35
C LYS A 58 9.76 -3.09 -7.81
N LYS A 59 9.74 -2.88 -9.13
CA LYS A 59 9.45 -1.57 -9.73
C LYS A 59 8.04 -1.10 -9.37
N ALA A 60 7.04 -1.98 -9.40
CA ALA A 60 5.69 -1.69 -8.95
C ALA A 60 5.65 -1.31 -7.46
N ALA A 61 6.36 -2.03 -6.58
CA ALA A 61 6.44 -1.72 -5.16
C ALA A 61 7.07 -0.34 -4.90
N TRP A 62 8.11 0.04 -5.62
CA TRP A 62 8.70 1.39 -5.53
C TRP A 62 7.76 2.49 -6.02
N ASN A 63 7.03 2.24 -7.13
CA ASN A 63 6.00 3.15 -7.61
C ASN A 63 4.85 3.31 -6.60
N ILE A 64 4.45 2.24 -5.91
CA ILE A 64 3.47 2.28 -4.81
C ILE A 64 3.96 3.17 -3.67
N GLN A 65 5.22 3.05 -3.25
CA GLN A 65 5.81 3.89 -2.21
C GLN A 65 5.87 5.36 -2.60
N LEU A 66 6.01 5.67 -3.90
CA LEU A 66 5.99 7.02 -4.45
C LEU A 66 4.58 7.50 -4.82
N GLU A 67 3.55 6.73 -4.51
CA GLU A 67 2.13 6.99 -4.86
C GLU A 67 1.91 7.17 -6.38
N GLN A 68 2.79 6.59 -7.18
CA GLN A 68 2.71 6.61 -8.65
C GLN A 68 1.84 5.44 -9.14
N TRP A 69 0.55 5.49 -8.81
CA TRP A 69 -0.39 4.38 -8.94
C TRP A 69 -0.52 3.83 -10.36
N GLN A 70 -0.56 4.71 -11.37
CA GLN A 70 -0.70 4.25 -12.75
C GLN A 70 0.55 3.51 -13.23
N TYR A 71 1.76 3.99 -12.92
CA TYR A 71 2.99 3.29 -13.27
C TYR A 71 3.12 1.94 -12.56
N ALA A 72 2.69 1.87 -11.29
CA ALA A 72 2.64 0.60 -10.56
C ALA A 72 1.69 -0.38 -11.26
N LYS A 73 0.50 0.09 -11.65
CA LYS A 73 -0.50 -0.73 -12.35
C LYS A 73 0.04 -1.29 -13.66
N ASP A 74 0.71 -0.49 -14.47
CA ASP A 74 1.23 -0.90 -15.77
C ASP A 74 2.25 -2.05 -15.64
N ASP A 75 3.15 -1.98 -14.65
CA ASP A 75 4.07 -3.08 -14.36
C ASP A 75 3.34 -4.33 -13.84
N LEU A 76 2.32 -4.16 -12.99
CA LEU A 76 1.53 -5.28 -12.45
C LEU A 76 0.66 -5.95 -13.51
N ASP A 77 0.12 -5.20 -14.45
CA ASP A 77 -0.60 -5.75 -15.61
C ASP A 77 0.33 -6.64 -16.44
N LYS A 78 1.59 -6.22 -16.65
CA LYS A 78 2.57 -7.06 -17.36
C LYS A 78 2.96 -8.29 -16.54
N VAL A 79 3.12 -8.17 -15.22
CA VAL A 79 3.36 -9.33 -14.33
C VAL A 79 2.24 -10.35 -14.48
N LEU A 80 0.99 -9.93 -14.41
CA LEU A 80 -0.17 -10.84 -14.47
C LEU A 80 -0.48 -11.32 -15.89
N PHE A 81 -0.02 -10.62 -16.92
CA PHE A 81 -0.01 -11.13 -18.28
C PHE A 81 0.99 -12.29 -18.44
N LEU A 82 2.17 -12.20 -17.82
CA LEU A 82 3.21 -13.24 -17.86
C LEU A 82 2.90 -14.42 -16.93
N ASN A 83 2.29 -14.14 -15.77
CA ASN A 83 1.89 -15.13 -14.77
C ASN A 83 0.61 -14.67 -14.06
N ASN A 84 -0.53 -15.12 -14.55
CA ASN A 84 -1.86 -14.73 -14.06
C ASN A 84 -2.20 -15.26 -12.66
N THR A 85 -1.42 -16.18 -12.12
CA THR A 85 -1.55 -16.73 -10.76
C THR A 85 -0.51 -16.16 -9.78
N ASN A 86 0.20 -15.10 -10.17
CA ASN A 86 1.18 -14.46 -9.28
C ASN A 86 0.48 -13.79 -8.09
N ILE A 87 0.63 -14.37 -6.90
CA ILE A 87 -0.03 -13.94 -5.66
C ILE A 87 0.29 -12.47 -5.34
N ALA A 88 1.58 -12.10 -5.40
CA ALA A 88 2.00 -10.72 -5.12
C ALA A 88 1.46 -9.74 -6.18
N GLY A 89 1.46 -10.14 -7.44
CA GLY A 89 0.89 -9.36 -8.54
C GLY A 89 -0.60 -9.08 -8.35
N LEU A 90 -1.39 -10.10 -7.99
CA LEU A 90 -2.82 -9.96 -7.72
C LEU A 90 -3.06 -9.03 -6.52
N PHE A 91 -2.35 -9.23 -5.41
CA PHE A 91 -2.51 -8.41 -4.22
C PHE A 91 -2.15 -6.95 -4.48
N TYR A 92 -0.99 -6.68 -5.06
CA TYR A 92 -0.56 -5.31 -5.33
C TYR A 92 -1.45 -4.63 -6.36
N ARG A 93 -1.93 -5.34 -7.40
CA ARG A 93 -2.82 -4.73 -8.39
C ARG A 93 -4.20 -4.42 -7.80
N ALA A 94 -4.74 -5.28 -6.93
CA ALA A 94 -5.96 -4.99 -6.19
C ALA A 94 -5.82 -3.71 -5.38
N PHE A 95 -4.75 -3.60 -4.58
CA PHE A 95 -4.45 -2.42 -3.78
C PHE A 95 -4.31 -1.14 -4.64
N VAL A 96 -3.58 -1.22 -5.75
CA VAL A 96 -3.40 -0.09 -6.68
C VAL A 96 -4.72 0.30 -7.34
N ASN A 97 -5.55 -0.67 -7.73
CA ASN A 97 -6.87 -0.41 -8.29
C ASN A 97 -7.79 0.29 -7.26
N GLU A 98 -7.70 -0.03 -5.97
CA GLU A 98 -8.41 0.74 -4.93
C GLU A 98 -7.96 2.20 -4.89
N LYS A 99 -6.64 2.47 -4.96
CA LYS A 99 -6.11 3.83 -4.98
C LYS A 99 -6.54 4.62 -6.20
N LEU A 100 -6.74 3.93 -7.32
CA LEU A 100 -7.27 4.48 -8.57
C LEU A 100 -8.81 4.54 -8.62
N LEU A 101 -9.50 4.21 -7.52
CA LEU A 101 -10.96 4.15 -7.40
C LEU A 101 -11.61 3.14 -8.38
N ARG A 102 -10.85 2.15 -8.83
CA ARG A 102 -11.30 1.08 -9.74
C ARG A 102 -11.76 -0.14 -8.95
N TYR A 103 -12.79 0.03 -8.14
CA TYR A 103 -13.21 -0.95 -7.14
C TYR A 103 -13.59 -2.32 -7.72
N ASN A 104 -14.25 -2.35 -8.88
CA ASN A 104 -14.59 -3.63 -9.53
C ASN A 104 -13.37 -4.45 -9.94
N PHE A 105 -12.30 -3.80 -10.41
CA PHE A 105 -11.05 -4.47 -10.75
C PHE A 105 -10.30 -4.92 -9.50
N ALA A 106 -10.30 -4.11 -8.44
CA ALA A 106 -9.71 -4.49 -7.16
C ALA A 106 -10.41 -5.73 -6.59
N ARG A 107 -11.75 -5.76 -6.61
CA ARG A 107 -12.57 -6.89 -6.17
C ARG A 107 -12.21 -8.17 -6.91
N LEU A 108 -12.11 -8.10 -8.24
CA LEU A 108 -11.77 -9.25 -9.06
C LEU A 108 -10.39 -9.82 -8.71
N ASP A 109 -9.39 -8.96 -8.51
CA ASP A 109 -8.05 -9.40 -8.16
C ASP A 109 -7.99 -10.03 -6.75
N TYR A 110 -8.68 -9.47 -5.75
CA TYR A 110 -8.80 -10.10 -4.43
C TYR A 110 -9.53 -11.45 -4.49
N GLN A 111 -10.62 -11.54 -5.25
CA GLN A 111 -11.33 -12.80 -5.43
C GLN A 111 -10.47 -13.86 -6.10
N ASN A 112 -9.74 -13.51 -7.16
CA ASN A 112 -8.81 -14.42 -7.84
C ASN A 112 -7.71 -14.89 -6.88
N LEU A 113 -7.19 -13.99 -6.03
CA LEU A 113 -6.21 -14.35 -5.00
C LEU A 113 -6.80 -15.33 -3.99
N LEU A 114 -8.04 -15.14 -3.54
CA LEU A 114 -8.72 -16.03 -2.60
C LEU A 114 -9.07 -17.40 -3.22
N VAL A 115 -9.26 -17.48 -4.54
CA VAL A 115 -9.36 -18.77 -5.23
C VAL A 115 -8.05 -19.56 -5.14
N LEU A 116 -6.90 -18.87 -5.25
CA LEU A 116 -5.59 -19.50 -5.14
C LEU A 116 -5.17 -19.79 -3.70
N VAL A 117 -5.50 -18.89 -2.78
CA VAL A 117 -5.15 -18.95 -1.35
C VAL A 117 -6.36 -18.53 -0.52
N PRO A 118 -7.31 -19.45 -0.24
CA PRO A 118 -8.57 -19.11 0.45
C PRO A 118 -8.40 -18.48 1.83
N GLY A 119 -7.32 -18.86 2.56
CA GLY A 119 -6.99 -18.31 3.88
C GLY A 119 -6.12 -17.06 3.84
N ASN A 120 -5.98 -16.37 2.71
CA ASN A 120 -5.16 -15.16 2.67
C ASN A 120 -5.82 -14.01 3.42
N PHE A 121 -5.30 -13.71 4.61
CA PHE A 121 -5.83 -12.67 5.50
C PHE A 121 -5.90 -11.29 4.84
N GLN A 122 -4.85 -10.87 4.14
CA GLN A 122 -4.78 -9.55 3.51
C GLN A 122 -5.82 -9.39 2.40
N ALA A 123 -6.07 -10.45 1.61
CA ALA A 123 -7.08 -10.41 0.56
C ALA A 123 -8.51 -10.41 1.14
N GLN A 124 -8.76 -11.20 2.20
CA GLN A 124 -10.05 -11.19 2.89
C GLN A 124 -10.32 -9.80 3.51
N LEU A 125 -9.33 -9.22 4.20
CA LEU A 125 -9.44 -7.89 4.80
C LEU A 125 -9.63 -6.82 3.71
N GLY A 126 -8.82 -6.86 2.65
CA GLY A 126 -8.94 -5.93 1.51
C GLY A 126 -10.33 -5.98 0.88
N LEU A 127 -10.90 -7.17 0.69
CA LEU A 127 -12.24 -7.33 0.14
C LEU A 127 -13.34 -6.79 1.08
N ALA A 128 -13.21 -7.03 2.39
CA ALA A 128 -14.16 -6.50 3.38
C ALA A 128 -14.13 -4.96 3.43
N LEU A 129 -12.95 -4.35 3.48
CA LEU A 129 -12.78 -2.90 3.45
C LEU A 129 -13.22 -2.28 2.11
N LEU A 130 -13.05 -3.01 1.01
CA LEU A 130 -13.54 -2.58 -0.29
C LEU A 130 -15.08 -2.58 -0.35
N ASN A 131 -15.74 -3.57 0.28
CA ASN A 131 -17.19 -3.61 0.41
C ASN A 131 -17.72 -2.41 1.20
N GLU A 132 -17.02 -1.99 2.26
CA GLU A 132 -17.35 -0.77 3.00
C GLU A 132 -17.28 0.48 2.10
N LYS A 133 -16.18 0.66 1.35
CA LYS A 133 -16.01 1.79 0.43
C LYS A 133 -17.06 1.83 -0.67
N ASP A 134 -17.50 0.67 -1.12
CA ASP A 134 -18.53 0.49 -2.16
C ASP A 134 -19.96 0.44 -1.59
N LYS A 135 -20.10 0.77 -0.29
CA LYS A 135 -21.36 0.84 0.46
C LYS A 135 -22.13 -0.50 0.60
N HIS A 136 -21.43 -1.62 0.41
CA HIS A 136 -21.94 -2.96 0.71
C HIS A 136 -21.67 -3.28 2.19
N TYR A 137 -22.35 -2.57 3.08
CA TYR A 137 -22.06 -2.59 4.51
C TYR A 137 -22.31 -3.96 5.18
N THR A 138 -23.32 -4.70 4.74
CA THR A 138 -23.61 -6.04 5.28
C THR A 138 -22.45 -6.99 4.98
N GLU A 139 -22.01 -7.06 3.73
CA GLU A 139 -20.91 -7.92 3.28
C GLU A 139 -19.57 -7.48 3.91
N ALA A 140 -19.39 -6.18 4.14
CA ALA A 140 -18.23 -5.66 4.83
C ALA A 140 -18.20 -6.14 6.29
N TYR A 141 -19.30 -5.99 7.01
CA TYR A 141 -19.45 -6.39 8.40
C TYR A 141 -19.28 -7.91 8.58
N ASP A 142 -19.94 -8.70 7.74
CA ASP A 142 -19.84 -10.16 7.77
C ASP A 142 -18.40 -10.62 7.47
N GLY A 143 -17.74 -10.01 6.49
CA GLY A 143 -16.36 -10.29 6.16
C GLY A 143 -15.39 -9.99 7.31
N ILE A 144 -15.55 -8.84 7.99
CA ILE A 144 -14.72 -8.45 9.13
C ILE A 144 -14.97 -9.37 10.33
N ASN A 145 -16.22 -9.71 10.64
CA ASN A 145 -16.54 -10.66 11.72
C ASN A 145 -15.96 -12.05 11.45
N SER A 146 -16.06 -12.54 10.21
CA SER A 146 -15.42 -13.80 9.83
C SER A 146 -13.90 -13.77 10.01
N LEU A 147 -13.24 -12.64 9.73
CA LEU A 147 -11.81 -12.45 10.00
C LEU A 147 -11.49 -12.49 11.50
N ILE A 148 -12.30 -11.85 12.34
CA ILE A 148 -12.12 -11.86 13.80
C ILE A 148 -12.29 -13.29 14.34
N GLU A 149 -13.24 -14.05 13.84
CA GLU A 149 -13.45 -15.46 14.22
C GLU A 149 -12.26 -16.35 13.82
N GLN A 150 -11.72 -16.16 12.60
CA GLN A 150 -10.59 -16.92 12.10
C GLN A 150 -9.25 -16.50 12.75
N TYR A 151 -9.11 -15.22 13.10
CA TYR A 151 -7.88 -14.60 13.62
C TYR A 151 -8.19 -13.77 14.87
N PRO A 152 -8.56 -14.39 16.01
CA PRO A 152 -9.04 -13.68 17.20
C PRO A 152 -8.00 -12.75 17.83
N ASP A 153 -6.70 -12.96 17.56
CA ASP A 153 -5.62 -12.11 18.07
C ASP A 153 -5.22 -10.98 17.09
N SER A 154 -5.95 -10.83 15.98
CA SER A 154 -5.59 -9.85 14.95
C SER A 154 -6.07 -8.45 15.30
N ALA A 155 -5.16 -7.58 15.79
CA ALA A 155 -5.46 -6.18 16.00
C ALA A 155 -5.98 -5.47 14.73
N MET A 156 -5.55 -5.89 13.54
CA MET A 156 -6.02 -5.32 12.26
C MET A 156 -7.48 -5.65 11.98
N ALA A 157 -7.93 -6.88 12.28
CA ALA A 157 -9.33 -7.26 12.10
C ALA A 157 -10.26 -6.47 13.04
N TYR A 158 -9.84 -6.28 14.29
CA TYR A 158 -10.58 -5.45 15.25
C TYR A 158 -10.57 -3.96 14.90
N ALA A 159 -9.48 -3.44 14.38
CA ALA A 159 -9.40 -2.04 13.95
C ALA A 159 -10.25 -1.74 12.71
N ALA A 160 -10.57 -2.76 11.89
CA ALA A 160 -11.42 -2.65 10.71
C ALA A 160 -12.93 -2.70 11.04
N ARG A 161 -13.31 -3.12 12.25
CA ARG A 161 -14.70 -3.26 12.70
C ARG A 161 -15.29 -1.92 13.17
#